data_921db0d8d0ef8b2ee8eb31376c928db1
#
_entry.id   921db0d8d0ef8b2ee8eb31376c928db1
#
_cell.length_a   1.000
_cell.length_b   1.000
_cell.length_c   1.000
_cell.angle_alpha   90.00
_cell.angle_beta   90.00
_cell.angle_gamma   90.00
#
_symmetry.space_group_name_H-M   'P 1'
#
loop_
_entity.id
_entity.type
_entity.pdbx_description
1 polymer ?
#
loop_
_entity_poly.entity_id
_entity_poly.type
_entity_poly.pdbx_seq_one_letter_code
_entity_poly.pdbx_strand_id
1 'polypeptide(L)'
;MIELKRLKLINWHNFENVTFDCARLTYMIGVNAVGKTTILDAIRYCLTTNRNFNALGNKKSGRTLQGSVHAKQRGENAYRRPGRTVAYIGAEFWDTVKRTNFVIAVRVESEGPMQELHPGDQTWYISEDGITLEKLPFLDPRTGAPSAKEDFKPAVGRLSYTRSPSEARDRICRALGIGRASSPLGKKFNEVFQMGTSMDEIPNFREFLYQYI
;
A
#
# COMPACT_ATOMS: atom_id res chain seq x y z
N MET A 1 1.64 -5.60 -20.26
CA MET A 1 0.89 -4.65 -19.40
C MET A 1 0.76 -5.27 -18.03
N ILE A 2 0.87 -4.48 -16.96
CA ILE A 2 0.69 -4.95 -15.57
C ILE A 2 -0.63 -4.41 -15.07
N GLU A 3 -1.46 -5.29 -14.51
CA GLU A 3 -2.81 -4.97 -14.02
C GLU A 3 -2.92 -5.34 -12.54
N LEU A 4 -3.44 -4.41 -11.71
CA LEU A 4 -3.80 -4.72 -10.33
C LEU A 4 -5.05 -5.62 -10.34
N LYS A 5 -4.97 -6.78 -9.73
CA LYS A 5 -6.04 -7.76 -9.67
C LYS A 5 -6.74 -7.80 -8.32
N ARG A 6 -5.99 -7.73 -7.26
CA ARG A 6 -6.54 -7.76 -5.89
C ARG A 6 -5.75 -6.85 -4.96
N LEU A 7 -6.46 -6.27 -4.01
CA LEU A 7 -5.89 -5.49 -2.92
C LEU A 7 -6.39 -6.08 -1.60
N LYS A 8 -5.46 -6.44 -0.72
CA LYS A 8 -5.75 -6.92 0.64
C LYS A 8 -5.32 -5.89 1.66
N LEU A 9 -6.22 -5.60 2.61
CA LEU A 9 -5.96 -4.70 3.73
C LEU A 9 -6.24 -5.43 5.04
N ILE A 10 -5.28 -5.39 5.96
CA ILE A 10 -5.42 -5.91 7.32
C ILE A 10 -5.02 -4.81 8.30
N ASN A 11 -5.90 -4.52 9.25
CA ASN A 11 -5.70 -3.47 10.26
C ASN A 11 -5.30 -2.11 9.67
N TRP A 12 -5.80 -1.81 8.48
CA TRP A 12 -5.55 -0.54 7.81
C TRP A 12 -6.74 0.40 7.97
N HIS A 13 -6.59 1.41 8.80
CA HIS A 13 -7.64 2.37 9.18
C HIS A 13 -8.94 1.67 9.61
N ASN A 14 -10.03 1.79 8.87
CA ASN A 14 -11.32 1.15 9.18
C ASN A 14 -11.41 -0.31 8.73
N PHE A 15 -10.44 -0.77 7.95
CA PHE A 15 -10.43 -2.13 7.40
C PHE A 15 -9.68 -3.07 8.33
N GLU A 16 -10.36 -4.10 8.82
CA GLU A 16 -9.78 -5.11 9.71
C GLU A 16 -9.15 -6.25 8.90
N ASN A 17 -9.92 -6.81 8.00
CA ASN A 17 -9.47 -7.87 7.09
C ASN A 17 -10.38 -7.87 5.87
N VAL A 18 -9.94 -7.28 4.77
CA VAL A 18 -10.72 -7.17 3.54
C VAL A 18 -9.84 -7.41 2.33
N THR A 19 -10.41 -8.06 1.32
CA THR A 19 -9.81 -8.20 0.00
C THR A 19 -10.76 -7.58 -1.03
N PHE A 20 -10.22 -6.71 -1.87
CA PHE A 20 -10.94 -6.11 -2.98
C PHE A 20 -10.45 -6.74 -4.28
N ASP A 21 -11.38 -7.23 -5.09
CA ASP A 21 -11.08 -7.61 -6.46
C ASP A 21 -11.06 -6.36 -7.35
N CYS A 22 -10.07 -6.28 -8.21
CA CYS A 22 -9.84 -5.17 -9.11
C CYS A 22 -9.95 -5.65 -10.56
N ALA A 23 -10.71 -4.94 -11.36
CA ALA A 23 -10.76 -5.09 -12.80
C ALA A 23 -9.85 -4.05 -13.47
N ARG A 24 -9.69 -4.14 -14.79
CA ARG A 24 -8.94 -3.14 -15.58
C ARG A 24 -9.45 -1.72 -15.34
N LEU A 25 -10.74 -1.58 -15.08
CA LEU A 25 -11.39 -0.35 -14.64
C LEU A 25 -12.24 -0.67 -13.42
N THR A 26 -11.93 -0.02 -12.30
CA THR A 26 -12.62 -0.23 -11.02
C THR A 26 -13.10 1.11 -10.49
N TYR A 27 -14.40 1.20 -10.23
CA TYR A 27 -15.01 2.39 -9.64
C TYR A 27 -15.22 2.19 -8.13
N MET A 28 -14.76 3.12 -7.33
CA MET A 28 -15.04 3.17 -5.89
C MET A 28 -16.17 4.16 -5.61
N ILE A 29 -17.37 3.63 -5.38
CA ILE A 29 -18.56 4.42 -5.11
C ILE A 29 -18.94 4.28 -3.63
N GLY A 30 -19.36 5.35 -3.01
CA GLY A 30 -19.80 5.34 -1.61
C GLY A 30 -19.92 6.75 -1.04
N VAL A 31 -20.60 6.87 0.09
CA VAL A 31 -20.76 8.14 0.82
C VAL A 31 -19.42 8.67 1.34
N ASN A 32 -19.40 9.94 1.76
CA ASN A 32 -18.19 10.52 2.34
C ASN A 32 -17.75 9.78 3.60
N ALA A 33 -16.46 9.69 3.80
CA ALA A 33 -15.81 9.00 4.94
C ALA A 33 -15.94 7.45 4.97
N VAL A 34 -16.46 6.79 3.93
CA VAL A 34 -16.55 5.32 3.86
C VAL A 34 -15.20 4.63 3.68
N GLY A 35 -14.16 5.39 3.36
CA GLY A 35 -12.80 4.84 3.22
C GLY A 35 -12.22 4.84 1.80
N LYS A 36 -12.84 5.49 0.81
CA LYS A 36 -12.32 5.58 -0.57
C LYS A 36 -10.88 6.11 -0.61
N THR A 37 -10.63 7.26 0.01
CA THR A 37 -9.28 7.85 0.10
C THR A 37 -8.32 6.95 0.89
N THR A 38 -8.82 6.23 1.89
CA THR A 38 -8.02 5.28 2.67
C THR A 38 -7.50 4.11 1.84
N ILE A 39 -8.30 3.64 0.88
CA ILE A 39 -7.88 2.60 -0.08
C ILE A 39 -6.80 3.15 -1.02
N LEU A 40 -6.99 4.37 -1.55
CA LEU A 40 -5.98 5.02 -2.39
C LEU A 40 -4.68 5.28 -1.63
N ASP A 41 -4.75 5.72 -0.37
CA ASP A 41 -3.60 5.89 0.51
C ASP A 41 -2.84 4.57 0.71
N ALA A 42 -3.57 3.45 0.88
CA ALA A 42 -2.97 2.13 1.02
C ALA A 42 -2.19 1.72 -0.24
N ILE A 43 -2.82 1.85 -1.42
CA ILE A 43 -2.19 1.53 -2.70
C ILE A 43 -0.96 2.41 -2.91
N ARG A 44 -1.09 3.72 -2.69
CA ARG A 44 0.01 4.67 -2.83
C ARG A 44 1.19 4.31 -1.92
N TYR A 45 0.92 4.08 -0.63
CA TYR A 45 1.95 3.72 0.32
C TYR A 45 2.65 2.40 -0.05
N CYS A 46 1.88 1.39 -0.42
CA CYS A 46 2.40 0.10 -0.83
C CYS A 46 3.35 0.20 -2.03
N LEU A 47 3.00 1.02 -3.03
CA LEU A 47 3.73 1.09 -4.30
C LEU A 47 4.81 2.18 -4.35
N THR A 48 4.65 3.27 -3.60
CA THR A 48 5.59 4.40 -3.66
C THR A 48 6.36 4.65 -2.37
N THR A 49 6.03 3.93 -1.29
CA THR A 49 6.54 4.17 0.06
C THR A 49 6.24 5.57 0.64
N ASN A 50 5.39 6.34 -0.05
CA ASN A 50 5.06 7.71 0.33
C ASN A 50 4.06 7.72 1.49
N ARG A 51 4.38 8.45 2.55
CA ARG A 51 3.57 8.57 3.78
C ARG A 51 2.65 9.78 3.81
N ASN A 52 2.52 10.54 2.72
CA ASN A 52 1.62 11.68 2.63
C ASN A 52 0.19 11.18 2.42
N PHE A 53 -0.48 10.79 3.51
CA PHE A 53 -1.84 10.29 3.47
C PHE A 53 -2.85 11.43 3.47
N ASN A 54 -3.98 11.20 2.79
CA ASN A 54 -5.10 12.14 2.72
C ASN A 54 -4.68 13.57 2.32
N ALA A 55 -3.90 13.67 1.24
CA ALA A 55 -3.36 14.93 0.72
C ALA A 55 -4.42 15.87 0.13
N LEU A 56 -5.71 15.63 0.40
CA LEU A 56 -6.82 16.48 0.00
C LEU A 56 -6.78 17.81 0.76
N GLY A 57 -6.33 18.83 0.07
CA GLY A 57 -6.76 20.23 0.22
C GLY A 57 -6.32 21.01 1.44
N ASN A 58 -5.84 20.44 2.53
CA ASN A 58 -5.36 21.23 3.68
C ASN A 58 -4.19 20.56 4.40
N LYS A 59 -3.03 21.12 4.22
CA LYS A 59 -1.72 20.67 4.68
C LYS A 59 -1.55 20.48 6.20
N LYS A 60 -2.57 20.72 7.02
CA LYS A 60 -2.47 20.68 8.50
C LYS A 60 -3.09 19.47 9.18
N SER A 61 -3.79 18.61 8.45
CA SER A 61 -4.47 17.44 9.03
C SER A 61 -4.16 16.11 8.32
N GLY A 62 -2.98 16.00 7.71
CA GLY A 62 -2.55 14.77 7.07
C GLY A 62 -2.59 13.60 8.06
N ARG A 63 -3.21 12.50 7.64
CA ARG A 63 -3.19 11.27 8.41
C ARG A 63 -1.76 10.75 8.49
N THR A 64 -1.29 10.40 9.68
CA THR A 64 0.01 9.76 9.87
C THR A 64 -0.06 8.27 9.57
N LEU A 65 1.08 7.62 9.39
CA LEU A 65 1.15 6.16 9.26
C LEU A 65 0.60 5.46 10.50
N GLN A 66 0.95 5.94 11.70
CA GLN A 66 0.35 5.47 12.96
C GLN A 66 -1.16 5.65 12.97
N GLY A 67 -1.64 6.83 12.56
CA GLY A 67 -3.08 7.11 12.44
C GLY A 67 -3.79 6.19 11.44
N SER A 68 -3.08 5.68 10.43
CA SER A 68 -3.60 4.70 9.48
C SER A 68 -3.63 3.28 10.06
N VAL A 69 -2.68 2.92 10.92
CA VAL A 69 -2.63 1.62 11.59
C VAL A 69 -3.60 1.56 12.77
N HIS A 70 -3.58 2.56 13.65
CA HIS A 70 -4.38 2.55 14.89
C HIS A 70 -5.82 3.02 14.73
N ALA A 71 -6.10 3.82 13.71
CA ALA A 71 -7.42 4.37 13.36
C ALA A 71 -8.10 5.08 14.53
N LYS A 72 -7.96 6.41 14.60
CA LYS A 72 -8.70 7.22 15.56
C LYS A 72 -10.20 7.15 15.29
N GLN A 73 -10.99 6.84 16.29
CA GLN A 73 -12.45 6.80 16.19
C GLN A 73 -13.00 8.23 16.04
N ARG A 74 -13.93 8.40 15.11
CA ARG A 74 -14.50 9.71 14.82
C ARG A 74 -15.41 10.14 15.98
N GLY A 75 -15.14 11.31 16.56
CA GLY A 75 -15.92 11.83 17.69
C GLY A 75 -15.47 11.33 19.07
N GLU A 76 -14.50 10.43 19.12
CA GLU A 76 -13.94 9.91 20.37
C GLU A 76 -12.44 10.21 20.45
N ASN A 77 -11.92 10.36 21.68
CA ASN A 77 -10.47 10.43 21.92
C ASN A 77 -9.81 9.04 21.94
N ALA A 78 -10.51 8.02 21.49
CA ALA A 78 -10.08 6.63 21.51
C ALA A 78 -9.54 6.20 20.14
N TYR A 79 -8.60 5.26 20.17
CA TYR A 79 -8.11 4.56 19.00
C TYR A 79 -8.78 3.18 18.88
N ARG A 80 -9.12 2.78 17.68
CA ARG A 80 -9.72 1.47 17.40
C ARG A 80 -8.77 0.33 17.80
N ARG A 81 -7.48 0.55 17.64
CA ARG A 81 -6.40 -0.36 18.03
C ARG A 81 -5.40 0.39 18.91
N PRO A 82 -5.62 0.42 20.24
CA PRO A 82 -4.79 1.23 21.15
C PRO A 82 -3.44 0.61 21.49
N GLY A 83 -3.30 -0.71 21.38
CA GLY A 83 -2.07 -1.44 21.70
C GLY A 83 -1.22 -1.78 20.49
N ARG A 84 -0.20 -2.61 20.69
CA ARG A 84 0.64 -3.14 19.61
C ARG A 84 -0.20 -3.69 18.48
N THR A 85 0.06 -3.25 17.28
CA THR A 85 -0.75 -3.56 16.10
C THR A 85 0.14 -3.82 14.90
N VAL A 86 -0.18 -4.88 14.17
CA VAL A 86 0.41 -5.19 12.87
C VAL A 86 -0.63 -4.95 11.79
N ALA A 87 -0.27 -4.19 10.78
CA ALA A 87 -1.07 -3.95 9.60
C ALA A 87 -0.40 -4.51 8.35
N TYR A 88 -1.20 -4.97 7.39
CA TYR A 88 -0.72 -5.40 6.08
C TYR A 88 -1.48 -4.70 4.96
N ILE A 89 -0.77 -4.36 3.92
CA ILE A 89 -1.30 -4.01 2.61
C ILE A 89 -0.66 -4.96 1.61
N GLY A 90 -1.46 -5.69 0.85
CA GLY A 90 -1.00 -6.58 -0.21
C GLY A 90 -1.67 -6.23 -1.53
N ALA A 91 -0.89 -6.07 -2.58
CA ALA A 91 -1.36 -5.81 -3.94
C ALA A 91 -0.90 -6.94 -4.87
N GLU A 92 -1.85 -7.64 -5.47
CA GLU A 92 -1.60 -8.69 -6.45
C GLU A 92 -1.76 -8.14 -7.86
N PHE A 93 -0.77 -8.43 -8.68
CA PHE A 93 -0.72 -8.00 -10.06
C PHE A 93 -0.72 -9.18 -11.01
N TRP A 94 -1.26 -8.96 -12.20
CA TRP A 94 -1.15 -9.82 -13.37
C TRP A 94 -0.26 -9.17 -14.42
N ASP A 95 0.83 -9.84 -14.78
CA ASP A 95 1.64 -9.44 -15.93
C ASP A 95 1.09 -10.13 -17.18
N THR A 96 0.49 -9.35 -18.08
CA THR A 96 -0.12 -9.87 -19.30
C THR A 96 0.90 -10.39 -20.32
N VAL A 97 2.15 -9.94 -20.23
CA VAL A 97 3.25 -10.36 -21.12
C VAL A 97 3.82 -11.68 -20.64
N LYS A 98 4.18 -11.76 -19.38
CA LYS A 98 4.71 -13.00 -18.77
C LYS A 98 3.62 -14.02 -18.46
N ARG A 99 2.34 -13.62 -18.46
CA ARG A 99 1.17 -14.45 -18.09
C ARG A 99 1.29 -15.05 -16.69
N THR A 100 1.66 -14.24 -15.73
CA THR A 100 1.90 -14.68 -14.36
C THR A 100 1.46 -13.62 -13.34
N ASN A 101 1.15 -14.06 -12.13
CA ASN A 101 0.88 -13.17 -11.01
C ASN A 101 2.17 -12.87 -10.25
N PHE A 102 2.21 -11.72 -9.59
CA PHE A 102 3.17 -11.38 -8.55
C PHE A 102 2.52 -10.49 -7.51
N VAL A 103 3.12 -10.39 -6.32
CA VAL A 103 2.59 -9.63 -5.19
C VAL A 103 3.61 -8.63 -4.70
N ILE A 104 3.14 -7.43 -4.41
CA ILE A 104 3.85 -6.42 -3.63
C ILE A 104 3.06 -6.24 -2.33
N ALA A 105 3.72 -6.38 -1.19
CA ALA A 105 3.08 -6.22 0.10
C ALA A 105 3.95 -5.39 1.05
N VAL A 106 3.32 -4.71 1.98
CA VAL A 106 3.99 -4.01 3.09
C VAL A 106 3.36 -4.43 4.40
N ARG A 107 4.22 -4.74 5.37
CA ARG A 107 3.91 -4.95 6.78
C ARG A 107 4.33 -3.72 7.56
N VAL A 108 3.45 -3.24 8.41
CA VAL A 108 3.72 -2.15 9.35
C VAL A 108 3.42 -2.64 10.75
N GLU A 109 4.37 -2.52 11.65
CA GLU A 109 4.21 -2.83 13.05
C GLU A 109 4.30 -1.55 13.88
N SER A 110 3.41 -1.36 14.82
CA SER A 110 3.39 -0.20 15.71
C SER A 110 3.08 -0.66 17.12
N GLU A 111 3.87 -0.22 18.07
CA GLU A 111 3.70 -0.55 19.49
C GLU A 111 2.56 0.26 20.12
N GLY A 112 2.19 1.40 19.53
CA GLY A 112 1.10 2.21 20.03
C GLY A 112 0.86 3.48 19.20
N PRO A 113 -0.32 4.10 19.34
CA PRO A 113 -0.72 5.23 18.49
C PRO A 113 0.09 6.51 18.71
N MET A 114 0.77 6.62 19.84
CA MET A 114 1.59 7.78 20.21
C MET A 114 3.09 7.54 20.04
N GLN A 115 3.49 6.32 19.67
CA GLN A 115 4.89 5.99 19.47
C GLN A 115 5.29 6.21 18.01
N GLU A 116 6.46 6.82 17.80
CA GLU A 116 7.00 7.06 16.47
C GLU A 116 7.41 5.74 15.80
N LEU A 117 7.08 5.61 14.52
CA LEU A 117 7.44 4.45 13.71
C LEU A 117 8.87 4.60 13.19
N HIS A 118 9.73 3.67 13.56
CA HIS A 118 11.08 3.57 13.04
C HIS A 118 11.13 2.88 11.67
N PRO A 119 12.20 3.05 10.88
CA PRO A 119 12.36 2.36 9.60
C PRO A 119 12.25 0.84 9.72
N GLY A 120 12.72 0.25 10.82
CA GLY A 120 12.65 -1.19 11.10
C GLY A 120 11.24 -1.76 11.29
N ASP A 121 10.26 -0.91 11.57
CA ASP A 121 8.87 -1.28 11.82
C ASP A 121 8.07 -1.51 10.53
N GLN A 122 8.71 -1.27 9.39
CA GLN A 122 8.14 -1.46 8.08
C GLN A 122 8.96 -2.49 7.30
N THR A 123 8.26 -3.40 6.63
CA THR A 123 8.91 -4.40 5.77
C THR A 123 8.10 -4.53 4.49
N TRP A 124 8.75 -4.31 3.36
CA TRP A 124 8.19 -4.57 2.04
C TRP A 124 8.60 -5.96 1.58
N TYR A 125 7.64 -6.65 1.00
CA TYR A 125 7.80 -7.97 0.39
C TYR A 125 7.45 -7.84 -1.08
N ILE A 126 8.33 -8.27 -1.95
CA ILE A 126 8.10 -8.31 -3.40
C ILE A 126 8.29 -9.76 -3.81
N SER A 127 7.23 -10.38 -4.34
CA SER A 127 7.29 -11.76 -4.77
C SER A 127 7.92 -11.92 -6.15
N GLU A 128 8.42 -13.12 -6.39
CA GLU A 128 8.66 -13.60 -7.74
C GLU A 128 7.35 -13.98 -8.44
N ASP A 129 7.44 -14.29 -9.71
CA ASP A 129 6.32 -14.69 -10.55
C ASP A 129 5.62 -15.96 -10.00
N GLY A 130 4.29 -16.03 -10.18
CA GLY A 130 3.46 -17.17 -9.78
C GLY A 130 2.98 -17.14 -8.33
N ILE A 131 3.24 -16.07 -7.58
CA ILE A 131 2.72 -15.89 -6.22
C ILE A 131 1.43 -15.08 -6.26
N THR A 132 0.43 -15.52 -5.48
CA THR A 132 -0.85 -14.81 -5.25
C THR A 132 -0.98 -14.39 -3.79
N LEU A 133 -1.88 -13.46 -3.50
CA LEU A 133 -2.15 -13.02 -2.11
C LEU A 133 -2.55 -14.18 -1.19
N GLU A 134 -3.24 -15.17 -1.71
CA GLU A 134 -3.70 -16.34 -0.94
C GLU A 134 -2.56 -17.23 -0.47
N LYS A 135 -1.44 -17.22 -1.19
CA LYS A 135 -0.24 -18.00 -0.83
C LYS A 135 0.62 -17.32 0.23
N LEU A 136 0.29 -16.09 0.60
CA LEU A 136 1.05 -15.36 1.61
C LEU A 136 0.37 -15.49 2.98
N PRO A 137 1.14 -15.78 4.04
CA PRO A 137 0.62 -15.98 5.39
C PRO A 137 0.34 -14.65 6.07
N PHE A 138 -0.64 -13.89 5.63
CA PHE A 138 -1.02 -12.61 6.24
C PHE A 138 -1.63 -12.75 7.63
N LEU A 139 -2.33 -13.87 7.85
CA LEU A 139 -2.97 -14.17 9.12
C LEU A 139 -2.53 -15.56 9.61
N ASP A 140 -2.36 -15.70 10.90
CA ASP A 140 -2.21 -17.00 11.55
C ASP A 140 -3.53 -17.77 11.42
N PRO A 141 -3.54 -18.95 10.79
CA PRO A 141 -4.77 -19.69 10.55
C PRO A 141 -5.44 -20.20 11.84
N ARG A 142 -4.71 -20.27 12.96
CA ARG A 142 -5.24 -20.75 14.25
C ARG A 142 -5.89 -19.64 15.05
N THR A 143 -5.33 -18.44 15.01
CA THR A 143 -5.78 -17.31 15.83
C THR A 143 -6.54 -16.25 15.05
N GLY A 144 -6.38 -16.21 13.71
CA GLY A 144 -6.89 -15.14 12.87
C GLY A 144 -6.16 -13.80 13.06
N ALA A 145 -5.14 -13.77 13.92
CA ALA A 145 -4.34 -12.57 14.15
C ALA A 145 -3.37 -12.32 12.98
N PRO A 146 -2.96 -11.06 12.74
CA PRO A 146 -1.92 -10.76 11.78
C PRO A 146 -0.64 -11.54 12.08
N SER A 147 -0.13 -12.24 11.08
CA SER A 147 1.04 -13.11 11.20
C SER A 147 2.29 -12.35 11.64
N ALA A 148 3.14 -13.02 12.38
CA ALA A 148 4.44 -12.50 12.73
C ALA A 148 5.35 -12.44 11.49
N LYS A 149 6.41 -11.66 11.58
CA LYS A 149 7.37 -11.50 10.48
C LYS A 149 8.06 -12.82 10.13
N GLU A 150 8.26 -13.67 11.13
CA GLU A 150 8.88 -14.99 11.02
C GLU A 150 8.04 -15.95 10.18
N ASP A 151 6.73 -15.82 10.19
CA ASP A 151 5.80 -16.67 9.45
C ASP A 151 5.92 -16.48 7.93
N PHE A 152 6.42 -15.32 7.50
CA PHE A 152 6.74 -15.08 6.09
C PHE A 152 8.02 -15.76 5.62
N LYS A 153 8.89 -16.25 6.52
CA LYS A 153 10.15 -16.90 6.15
C LYS A 153 10.00 -18.14 5.27
N PRO A 154 9.01 -19.03 5.49
CA PRO A 154 8.80 -20.17 4.60
C PRO A 154 8.34 -19.78 3.20
N ALA A 155 7.59 -18.69 3.09
CA ALA A 155 7.19 -18.11 1.80
C ALA A 155 8.32 -17.32 1.13
N VAL A 156 9.37 -16.97 1.89
CA VAL A 156 10.49 -16.10 1.52
C VAL A 156 11.45 -16.73 0.48
N GLY A 157 11.41 -18.03 0.24
CA GLY A 157 12.19 -18.62 -0.88
C GLY A 157 11.84 -18.02 -2.25
N ARG A 158 10.70 -17.32 -2.34
CA ARG A 158 10.23 -16.61 -3.53
C ARG A 158 9.81 -15.15 -3.25
N LEU A 159 10.22 -14.60 -2.11
CA LEU A 159 9.96 -13.22 -1.72
C LEU A 159 11.29 -12.52 -1.44
N SER A 160 11.55 -11.45 -2.13
CA SER A 160 12.55 -10.49 -1.68
C SER A 160 11.91 -9.55 -0.66
N TYR A 161 12.61 -9.25 0.44
CA TYR A 161 12.13 -8.29 1.42
C TYR A 161 13.17 -7.21 1.71
N THR A 162 12.71 -6.04 2.12
CA THR A 162 13.56 -4.95 2.56
C THR A 162 12.84 -4.07 3.60
N ARG A 163 13.60 -3.45 4.49
CA ARG A 163 13.13 -2.44 5.43
C ARG A 163 13.48 -1.02 5.00
N SER A 164 14.27 -0.87 3.94
CA SER A 164 14.65 0.42 3.38
C SER A 164 13.58 0.90 2.41
N PRO A 165 12.92 2.06 2.64
CA PRO A 165 11.93 2.61 1.71
C PRO A 165 12.51 2.91 0.32
N SER A 166 13.77 3.34 0.24
CA SER A 166 14.44 3.62 -1.03
C SER A 166 14.69 2.36 -1.84
N GLU A 167 15.16 1.31 -1.17
CA GLU A 167 15.36 0.00 -1.80
C GLU A 167 14.03 -0.65 -2.20
N ALA A 168 12.99 -0.50 -1.36
CA ALA A 168 11.64 -0.96 -1.69
C ALA A 168 11.14 -0.31 -2.98
N ARG A 169 11.23 1.01 -3.11
CA ARG A 169 10.84 1.73 -4.34
C ARG A 169 11.57 1.21 -5.56
N ASP A 170 12.87 1.00 -5.47
CA ASP A 170 13.67 0.47 -6.58
C ASP A 170 13.20 -0.92 -7.01
N ARG A 171 12.97 -1.81 -6.05
CA ARG A 171 12.49 -3.17 -6.31
C ARG A 171 11.07 -3.19 -6.88
N ILE A 172 10.17 -2.34 -6.34
CA ILE A 172 8.81 -2.16 -6.83
C ILE A 172 8.81 -1.67 -8.28
N CYS A 173 9.59 -0.62 -8.59
CA CYS A 173 9.70 -0.11 -9.95
C CYS A 173 10.20 -1.19 -10.94
N ARG A 174 11.15 -2.02 -10.53
CA ARG A 174 11.61 -3.15 -11.36
C ARG A 174 10.52 -4.21 -11.55
N ALA A 175 9.81 -4.58 -10.50
CA ALA A 175 8.71 -5.54 -10.57
C ALA A 175 7.58 -5.06 -11.50
N LEU A 176 7.31 -3.74 -11.50
CA LEU A 176 6.35 -3.09 -12.38
C LEU A 176 6.90 -2.82 -13.81
N GLY A 177 8.12 -3.26 -14.13
CA GLY A 177 8.72 -3.05 -15.44
C GLY A 177 9.11 -1.59 -15.74
N ILE A 178 9.19 -0.73 -14.72
CA ILE A 178 9.48 0.71 -14.83
C ILE A 178 11.01 0.98 -14.79
N GLY A 179 11.79 0.00 -14.34
CA GLY A 179 13.23 0.13 -14.17
C GLY A 179 13.61 0.57 -12.76
N ARG A 180 14.53 1.54 -12.60
CA ARG A 180 14.94 2.07 -11.29
C ARG A 180 14.04 3.23 -10.87
N ALA A 181 13.78 3.38 -9.57
CA ALA A 181 13.03 4.52 -9.03
C ALA A 181 13.70 5.88 -9.32
N SER A 182 15.04 5.90 -9.42
CA SER A 182 15.83 7.09 -9.78
C SER A 182 15.84 7.41 -11.28
N SER A 183 15.40 6.49 -12.13
CA SER A 183 15.32 6.72 -13.58
C SER A 183 14.25 7.78 -13.91
N PRO A 184 14.32 8.43 -15.10
CA PRO A 184 13.29 9.38 -15.52
C PRO A 184 11.88 8.78 -15.44
N LEU A 185 11.71 7.54 -15.91
CA LEU A 185 10.43 6.84 -15.87
C LEU A 185 9.98 6.52 -14.43
N GLY A 186 10.89 6.12 -13.53
CA GLY A 186 10.58 5.85 -12.13
C GLY A 186 10.18 7.11 -11.36
N LYS A 187 10.85 8.24 -11.62
CA LYS A 187 10.46 9.54 -11.07
C LYS A 187 9.08 9.94 -11.56
N LYS A 188 8.87 9.87 -12.87
CA LYS A 188 7.58 10.17 -13.51
C LYS A 188 6.45 9.30 -12.96
N PHE A 189 6.67 7.99 -12.77
CA PHE A 189 5.69 7.09 -12.15
C PHE A 189 5.28 7.58 -10.74
N ASN A 190 6.25 7.90 -9.90
CA ASN A 190 5.95 8.37 -8.55
C ASN A 190 5.16 9.69 -8.55
N GLU A 191 5.50 10.62 -9.43
CA GLU A 191 4.81 11.91 -9.58
C GLU A 191 3.37 11.72 -10.07
N VAL A 192 3.17 10.99 -11.17
CA VAL A 192 1.83 10.72 -11.74
C VAL A 192 0.96 9.95 -10.75
N PHE A 193 1.52 8.94 -10.08
CA PHE A 193 0.77 8.17 -9.10
C PHE A 193 0.39 9.02 -7.88
N GLN A 194 1.26 9.91 -7.44
CA GLN A 194 0.97 10.84 -6.36
C GLN A 194 -0.13 11.84 -6.77
N MET A 195 -0.03 12.44 -7.95
CA MET A 195 -1.05 13.36 -8.48
C MET A 195 -2.40 12.67 -8.65
N GLY A 196 -2.42 11.49 -9.26
CA GLY A 196 -3.66 10.73 -9.50
C GLY A 196 -4.34 10.23 -8.22
N THR A 197 -3.60 10.09 -7.12
CA THR A 197 -4.16 9.65 -5.82
C THR A 197 -4.42 10.77 -4.84
N SER A 198 -3.89 11.98 -5.07
CA SER A 198 -4.07 13.12 -4.17
C SER A 198 -5.39 13.85 -4.36
N MET A 199 -6.10 13.62 -5.47
CA MET A 199 -7.30 14.37 -5.87
C MET A 199 -7.09 15.91 -5.86
N ASP A 200 -5.84 16.36 -5.90
CA ASP A 200 -5.54 17.77 -6.13
C ASP A 200 -6.08 18.15 -7.51
N GLU A 201 -6.64 19.34 -7.64
CA GLU A 201 -7.02 19.86 -8.95
C GLU A 201 -5.80 19.79 -9.86
N ILE A 202 -5.92 19.09 -10.97
CA ILE A 202 -4.90 19.13 -12.01
C ILE A 202 -5.02 20.52 -12.64
N PRO A 203 -4.09 21.44 -12.36
CA PRO A 203 -4.28 22.86 -12.68
C PRO A 203 -4.45 23.10 -14.18
N ASN A 204 -3.90 22.19 -14.99
CA ASN A 204 -4.04 22.21 -16.43
C ASN A 204 -4.08 20.76 -16.95
N PHE A 205 -5.29 20.21 -17.08
CA PHE A 205 -5.52 18.84 -17.55
C PHE A 205 -4.91 18.59 -18.95
N ARG A 206 -4.90 19.60 -19.81
CA ARG A 206 -4.34 19.51 -21.14
C ARG A 206 -2.80 19.38 -21.10
N GLU A 207 -2.16 20.16 -20.26
CA GLU A 207 -0.71 20.13 -20.05
C GLU A 207 -0.29 18.82 -19.38
N PHE A 208 -1.08 18.33 -18.42
CA PHE A 208 -0.93 17.02 -17.81
C PHE A 208 -0.97 15.91 -18.87
N LEU A 209 -1.94 15.92 -19.79
CA LEU A 209 -2.03 14.93 -20.86
C LEU A 209 -0.77 14.97 -21.76
N TYR A 210 -0.33 16.15 -22.17
CA TYR A 210 0.87 16.26 -23.01
C TYR A 210 2.17 15.86 -22.33
N GLN A 211 2.24 16.02 -21.01
CA GLN A 211 3.45 15.72 -20.24
C GLN A 211 3.54 14.25 -19.82
N TYR A 212 2.40 13.56 -19.70
CA TYR A 212 2.31 12.25 -19.05
C TYR A 212 1.65 11.14 -19.90
N ILE A 213 1.08 11.44 -21.03
CA ILE A 213 0.57 10.49 -22.02
C ILE A 213 1.31 10.65 -23.36
#